data_05adbc1c55b72973b878ce4a25f8c611
#
_entry.id   05adbc1c55b72973b878ce4a25f8c611
#
_cell.length_a   1.000
_cell.length_b   1.000
_cell.length_c   1.000
_cell.angle_alpha   90.00
_cell.angle_beta   90.00
_cell.angle_gamma   90.00
#
_symmetry.space_group_name_H-M   'P 1'
#
loop_
_entity.id
_entity.type
_entity.pdbx_description
1 polymer ?
#
loop_
_entity_poly.entity_id
_entity_poly.type
_entity_poly.pdbx_seq_one_letter_code
_entity_poly.pdbx_strand_id
1 'polypeptide(L)'
;MKAIIPLILAVGALGASSMVSAQFAKPEDAIKYRKNALFVMQQHYARVGAMAAGRVPFDAKVAADNAAVAEFMAKLPWAGFGEGTDKGDTKAKPEIWKEQAKFKDKAEKMMAEMSKLAAATKTGNLDSVKSAFQATSGSCKSCHDDFRAQ
;
A
#
# COMPACT_ATOMS: atom_id res chain seq x y z
N MET A 1 -64.92 11.45 -34.22
CA MET A 1 -63.46 11.45 -34.39
C MET A 1 -62.83 11.73 -33.04
N LYS A 2 -62.23 10.70 -32.37
CA LYS A 2 -61.59 10.82 -31.04
C LYS A 2 -60.09 10.86 -31.26
N ALA A 3 -59.46 12.00 -30.91
CA ALA A 3 -58.04 12.16 -30.98
C ALA A 3 -57.37 11.47 -29.74
N ILE A 4 -56.47 10.55 -29.98
CA ILE A 4 -55.64 9.88 -28.97
C ILE A 4 -54.31 10.67 -28.88
N ILE A 5 -54.08 11.29 -27.73
CA ILE A 5 -52.82 11.97 -27.44
C ILE A 5 -51.84 10.94 -26.82
N PRO A 6 -50.67 10.72 -27.39
CA PRO A 6 -49.69 9.82 -26.77
C PRO A 6 -49.01 10.50 -25.59
N LEU A 7 -49.12 9.91 -24.40
CA LEU A 7 -48.42 10.30 -23.18
C LEU A 7 -46.95 9.83 -23.30
N ILE A 8 -46.01 10.79 -23.53
CA ILE A 8 -44.58 10.49 -23.55
C ILE A 8 -44.13 10.43 -22.09
N LEU A 9 -43.83 9.21 -21.59
CA LEU A 9 -43.13 8.99 -20.33
C LEU A 9 -41.62 9.36 -20.53
N ALA A 10 -41.23 10.50 -19.99
CA ALA A 10 -39.79 10.82 -19.84
C ALA A 10 -39.23 10.02 -18.66
N VAL A 11 -38.50 8.95 -18.96
CA VAL A 11 -37.70 8.20 -17.97
C VAL A 11 -36.47 9.04 -17.67
N GLY A 12 -36.51 9.77 -16.56
CA GLY A 12 -35.35 10.46 -16.01
C GLY A 12 -34.36 9.43 -15.49
N ALA A 13 -33.21 9.26 -16.19
CA ALA A 13 -32.08 8.50 -15.68
C ALA A 13 -31.48 9.28 -14.48
N LEU A 14 -31.85 8.90 -13.25
CA LEU A 14 -31.12 9.30 -12.06
C LEU A 14 -29.74 8.63 -12.15
N GLY A 15 -28.73 9.39 -12.54
CA GLY A 15 -27.35 9.01 -12.41
C GLY A 15 -27.04 8.78 -10.93
N ALA A 16 -26.91 7.52 -10.53
CA ALA A 16 -26.37 7.16 -9.24
C ALA A 16 -24.91 7.59 -9.20
N SER A 17 -24.65 8.81 -8.74
CA SER A 17 -23.31 9.22 -8.34
C SER A 17 -22.90 8.30 -7.19
N SER A 18 -22.02 7.33 -7.48
CA SER A 18 -21.39 6.50 -6.47
C SER A 18 -20.60 7.47 -5.56
N MET A 19 -21.17 7.83 -4.42
CA MET A 19 -20.45 8.44 -3.32
C MET A 19 -19.44 7.41 -2.87
N VAL A 20 -18.20 7.48 -3.41
CA VAL A 20 -17.06 6.83 -2.78
C VAL A 20 -16.92 7.54 -1.44
N SER A 21 -17.49 6.93 -0.40
CA SER A 21 -17.34 7.38 0.98
C SER A 21 -15.86 7.49 1.25
N ALA A 22 -15.37 8.71 1.48
CA ALA A 22 -13.98 8.90 1.86
C ALA A 22 -13.75 8.10 3.15
N GLN A 23 -12.86 7.12 3.12
CA GLN A 23 -12.56 6.25 4.25
C GLN A 23 -12.07 7.04 5.49
N PHE A 24 -11.66 8.28 5.28
CA PHE A 24 -11.16 9.19 6.31
C PHE A 24 -11.98 10.48 6.31
N ALA A 25 -12.31 10.97 7.50
CA ALA A 25 -13.08 12.20 7.67
C ALA A 25 -12.30 13.47 7.25
N LYS A 26 -10.96 13.41 7.33
CA LYS A 26 -10.06 14.54 7.00
C LYS A 26 -8.81 14.03 6.28
N PRO A 27 -8.22 14.83 5.37
CA PRO A 27 -6.96 14.48 4.70
C PRO A 27 -5.82 14.16 5.68
N GLU A 28 -5.74 14.89 6.81
CA GLU A 28 -4.71 14.69 7.83
C GLU A 28 -4.81 13.30 8.48
N ASP A 29 -6.01 12.77 8.66
CA ASP A 29 -6.22 11.43 9.22
C ASP A 29 -5.74 10.35 8.23
N ALA A 30 -5.97 10.56 6.93
CA ALA A 30 -5.45 9.67 5.88
C ALA A 30 -3.91 9.69 5.84
N ILE A 31 -3.30 10.88 5.93
CA ILE A 31 -1.85 11.04 5.98
C ILE A 31 -1.28 10.34 7.22
N LYS A 32 -1.87 10.55 8.39
CA LYS A 32 -1.47 9.91 9.65
C LYS A 32 -1.61 8.39 9.57
N TYR A 33 -2.71 7.90 9.01
CA TYR A 33 -2.96 6.48 8.83
C TYR A 33 -1.88 5.81 7.98
N ARG A 34 -1.60 6.33 6.77
CA ARG A 34 -0.58 5.73 5.89
C ARG A 34 0.83 5.79 6.50
N LYS A 35 1.18 6.89 7.19
CA LYS A 35 2.47 7.03 7.89
C LYS A 35 2.62 5.99 9.00
N ASN A 36 1.58 5.80 9.80
CA ASN A 36 1.60 4.84 10.91
C ASN A 36 1.62 3.39 10.40
N ALA A 37 0.86 3.07 9.36
CA ALA A 37 0.88 1.74 8.74
C ALA A 37 2.27 1.42 8.17
N LEU A 38 2.88 2.34 7.43
CA LEU A 38 4.24 2.20 6.90
C LEU A 38 5.28 2.12 8.00
N PHE A 39 5.12 2.87 9.09
CA PHE A 39 6.01 2.81 10.25
C PHE A 39 5.99 1.42 10.90
N VAL A 40 4.81 0.88 11.21
CA VAL A 40 4.68 -0.46 11.81
C VAL A 40 5.25 -1.52 10.87
N MET A 41 4.90 -1.47 9.58
CA MET A 41 5.46 -2.35 8.56
C MET A 41 7.00 -2.33 8.60
N GLN A 42 7.59 -1.16 8.59
CA GLN A 42 9.04 -0.96 8.58
C GLN A 42 9.70 -1.50 9.84
N GLN A 43 9.08 -1.35 11.02
CA GLN A 43 9.63 -1.90 12.27
C GLN A 43 9.74 -3.42 12.25
N HIS A 44 8.73 -4.10 11.74
CA HIS A 44 8.75 -5.57 11.61
C HIS A 44 9.67 -6.03 10.49
N TYR A 45 9.66 -5.36 9.34
CA TYR A 45 10.58 -5.60 8.24
C TYR A 45 12.05 -5.44 8.66
N ALA A 46 12.38 -4.41 9.44
CA ALA A 46 13.74 -4.14 9.91
C ALA A 46 14.28 -5.25 10.84
N ARG A 47 13.42 -5.90 11.64
CA ARG A 47 13.82 -7.04 12.47
C ARG A 47 14.24 -8.24 11.63
N VAL A 48 13.49 -8.54 10.56
CA VAL A 48 13.89 -9.57 9.59
C VAL A 48 15.22 -9.20 8.93
N GLY A 49 15.39 -7.92 8.56
CA GLY A 49 16.62 -7.39 7.98
C GLY A 49 17.83 -7.46 8.92
N ALA A 50 17.64 -7.28 10.22
CA ALA A 50 18.71 -7.44 11.20
C ALA A 50 19.25 -8.88 11.24
N MET A 51 18.35 -9.86 11.17
CA MET A 51 18.71 -11.28 11.08
C MET A 51 19.34 -11.63 9.74
N ALA A 52 18.75 -11.17 8.63
CA ALA A 52 19.29 -11.40 7.29
C ALA A 52 20.69 -10.81 7.09
N ALA A 53 20.99 -9.67 7.74
CA ALA A 53 22.30 -9.02 7.71
C ALA A 53 23.28 -9.58 8.75
N GLY A 54 22.90 -10.58 9.56
CA GLY A 54 23.76 -11.16 10.60
C GLY A 54 24.06 -10.23 11.79
N ARG A 55 23.28 -9.13 11.94
CA ARG A 55 23.43 -8.22 13.09
C ARG A 55 22.87 -8.79 14.39
N VAL A 56 21.97 -9.74 14.28
CA VAL A 56 21.46 -10.58 15.38
C VAL A 56 21.37 -12.02 14.90
N PRO A 57 21.39 -13.01 15.81
CA PRO A 57 21.21 -14.42 15.44
C PRO A 57 19.92 -14.64 14.65
N PHE A 58 19.96 -15.53 13.67
CA PHE A 58 18.78 -15.91 12.92
C PHE A 58 17.90 -16.85 13.74
N ASP A 59 16.66 -16.45 13.95
CA ASP A 59 15.58 -17.28 14.51
C ASP A 59 14.45 -17.36 13.49
N ALA A 60 14.22 -18.55 12.96
CA ALA A 60 13.25 -18.79 11.90
C ALA A 60 11.82 -18.44 12.33
N LYS A 61 11.44 -18.73 13.58
CA LYS A 61 10.11 -18.42 14.09
C LYS A 61 9.92 -16.91 14.24
N VAL A 62 10.88 -16.23 14.84
CA VAL A 62 10.83 -14.76 15.01
C VAL A 62 10.84 -14.07 13.65
N ALA A 63 11.60 -14.56 12.68
CA ALA A 63 11.62 -14.05 11.32
C ALA A 63 10.25 -14.20 10.65
N ALA A 64 9.63 -15.38 10.77
CA ALA A 64 8.31 -15.64 10.18
C ALA A 64 7.21 -14.79 10.83
N ASP A 65 7.19 -14.65 12.14
CA ASP A 65 6.21 -13.84 12.87
C ASP A 65 6.32 -12.36 12.46
N ASN A 66 7.54 -11.81 12.35
CA ASN A 66 7.75 -10.43 11.93
C ASN A 66 7.42 -10.21 10.44
N ALA A 67 7.79 -11.14 9.56
CA ALA A 67 7.46 -11.06 8.15
C ALA A 67 5.95 -11.11 7.90
N ALA A 68 5.21 -11.93 8.65
CA ALA A 68 3.75 -12.00 8.57
C ALA A 68 3.07 -10.67 8.93
N VAL A 69 3.53 -9.99 10.00
CA VAL A 69 3.04 -8.66 10.36
C VAL A 69 3.39 -7.65 9.27
N ALA A 70 4.63 -7.64 8.77
CA ALA A 70 5.05 -6.74 7.70
C ALA A 70 4.22 -6.95 6.42
N GLU A 71 3.94 -8.20 6.04
CA GLU A 71 3.09 -8.55 4.89
C GLU A 71 1.66 -8.04 5.06
N PHE A 72 1.06 -8.22 6.23
CA PHE A 72 -0.27 -7.70 6.51
C PHE A 72 -0.31 -6.17 6.43
N MET A 73 0.63 -5.52 7.10
CA MET A 73 0.72 -4.06 7.12
C MET A 73 1.03 -3.44 5.75
N ALA A 74 1.71 -4.17 4.86
CA ALA A 74 2.00 -3.72 3.49
C ALA A 74 0.74 -3.45 2.65
N LYS A 75 -0.40 -4.01 3.02
CA LYS A 75 -1.69 -3.84 2.30
C LYS A 75 -2.47 -2.59 2.70
N LEU A 76 -2.14 -2.00 3.85
CA LEU A 76 -2.98 -0.98 4.49
C LEU A 76 -2.74 0.46 4.00
N PRO A 77 -1.51 0.93 3.71
CA PRO A 77 -1.23 2.37 3.55
C PRO A 77 -1.94 3.01 2.35
N TRP A 78 -2.29 2.23 1.36
CA TRP A 78 -2.72 2.70 0.04
C TRP A 78 -4.03 3.48 0.07
N ALA A 79 -4.94 3.13 0.98
CA ALA A 79 -6.17 3.89 1.22
C ALA A 79 -5.91 5.33 1.69
N GLY A 80 -4.75 5.59 2.28
CA GLY A 80 -4.34 6.91 2.74
C GLY A 80 -3.74 7.84 1.67
N PHE A 81 -3.76 7.44 0.37
CA PHE A 81 -3.27 8.25 -0.75
C PHE A 81 -4.41 8.81 -1.62
N GLY A 82 -5.59 9.03 -1.04
CA GLY A 82 -6.71 9.66 -1.72
C GLY A 82 -6.45 11.11 -2.13
N GLU A 83 -7.40 11.67 -2.88
CA GLU A 83 -7.35 13.07 -3.32
C GLU A 83 -7.27 14.02 -2.11
N GLY A 84 -6.51 15.12 -2.24
CA GLY A 84 -6.32 16.13 -1.20
C GLY A 84 -5.32 15.73 -0.09
N THR A 85 -4.68 14.55 -0.18
CA THR A 85 -3.69 14.09 0.82
C THR A 85 -2.23 14.31 0.38
N ASP A 86 -2.02 15.18 -0.61
CA ASP A 86 -0.72 15.58 -1.16
C ASP A 86 -0.03 16.70 -0.37
N LYS A 87 -0.75 17.33 0.56
CA LYS A 87 -0.29 18.48 1.36
C LYS A 87 -0.30 18.17 2.86
N GLY A 88 0.44 18.98 3.63
CA GLY A 88 0.53 18.82 5.09
C GLY A 88 1.76 18.04 5.53
N ASP A 89 1.69 17.33 6.66
CA ASP A 89 2.80 16.57 7.23
C ASP A 89 3.07 15.27 6.47
N THR A 90 3.58 15.41 5.25
CA THR A 90 3.87 14.29 4.36
C THR A 90 5.15 14.51 3.55
N LYS A 91 5.86 13.41 3.28
CA LYS A 91 6.95 13.32 2.30
C LYS A 91 6.50 12.72 0.96
N ALA A 92 5.21 12.51 0.75
CA ALA A 92 4.68 12.04 -0.52
C ALA A 92 4.81 13.14 -1.57
N LYS A 93 5.41 12.82 -2.72
CA LYS A 93 5.53 13.76 -3.82
C LYS A 93 4.21 13.90 -4.59
N PRO A 94 3.90 15.07 -5.18
CA PRO A 94 2.70 15.28 -6.00
C PRO A 94 2.57 14.33 -7.21
N GLU A 95 3.68 13.74 -7.64
CA GLU A 95 3.75 12.77 -8.73
C GLU A 95 2.88 11.54 -8.47
N ILE A 96 2.63 11.17 -7.21
CA ILE A 96 1.72 10.07 -6.84
C ILE A 96 0.34 10.25 -7.47
N TRP A 97 -0.20 11.47 -7.41
CA TRP A 97 -1.54 11.79 -7.90
C TRP A 97 -1.58 12.09 -9.41
N LYS A 98 -0.40 12.38 -10.01
CA LYS A 98 -0.25 12.59 -11.46
C LYS A 98 0.02 11.29 -12.21
N GLU A 99 0.80 10.38 -11.61
CA GLU A 99 1.26 9.13 -12.19
C GLU A 99 0.65 7.91 -11.47
N GLN A 100 -0.67 7.93 -11.26
CA GLN A 100 -1.38 6.95 -10.42
C GLN A 100 -1.16 5.49 -10.86
N ALA A 101 -1.13 5.21 -12.18
CA ALA A 101 -0.87 3.87 -12.69
C ALA A 101 0.53 3.37 -12.26
N LYS A 102 1.56 4.19 -12.46
CA LYS A 102 2.94 3.88 -12.06
C LYS A 102 3.07 3.72 -10.54
N PHE A 103 2.40 4.55 -9.76
CA PHE A 103 2.38 4.43 -8.30
C PHE A 103 1.73 3.12 -7.86
N LYS A 104 0.58 2.76 -8.45
CA LYS A 104 -0.11 1.50 -8.19
C LYS A 104 0.77 0.29 -8.52
N ASP A 105 1.41 0.27 -9.69
CA ASP A 105 2.29 -0.82 -10.11
C ASP A 105 3.45 -1.02 -9.11
N LYS A 106 4.06 0.07 -8.62
CA LYS A 106 5.13 -0.02 -7.62
C LYS A 106 4.62 -0.48 -6.26
N ALA A 107 3.41 -0.08 -5.87
CA ALA A 107 2.76 -0.55 -4.66
C ALA A 107 2.48 -2.06 -4.72
N GLU A 108 1.91 -2.53 -5.82
CA GLU A 108 1.61 -3.94 -6.06
C GLU A 108 2.89 -4.79 -6.09
N LYS A 109 3.94 -4.30 -6.75
CA LYS A 109 5.25 -4.95 -6.75
C LYS A 109 5.82 -5.09 -5.34
N MET A 110 5.77 -4.02 -4.54
CA MET A 110 6.25 -4.06 -3.15
C MET A 110 5.45 -5.07 -2.32
N MET A 111 4.13 -5.10 -2.44
CA MET A 111 3.29 -6.07 -1.75
C MET A 111 3.63 -7.52 -2.17
N ALA A 112 3.85 -7.76 -3.45
CA ALA A 112 4.23 -9.07 -3.96
C ALA A 112 5.60 -9.53 -3.41
N GLU A 113 6.60 -8.63 -3.39
CA GLU A 113 7.92 -8.97 -2.81
C GLU A 113 7.84 -9.19 -1.28
N MET A 114 6.98 -8.45 -0.57
CA MET A 114 6.75 -8.67 0.86
C MET A 114 6.11 -10.05 1.12
N SER A 115 5.18 -10.49 0.28
CA SER A 115 4.59 -11.84 0.36
C SER A 115 5.63 -12.93 0.08
N LYS A 116 6.54 -12.73 -0.87
CA LYS A 116 7.66 -13.66 -1.10
C LYS A 116 8.61 -13.72 0.08
N LEU A 117 8.89 -12.59 0.73
CA LEU A 117 9.69 -12.56 1.96
C LEU A 117 9.01 -13.36 3.08
N ALA A 118 7.71 -13.14 3.28
CA ALA A 118 6.95 -13.91 4.29
C ALA A 118 6.95 -15.42 3.98
N ALA A 119 6.86 -15.81 2.71
CA ALA A 119 6.98 -17.21 2.31
C ALA A 119 8.39 -17.75 2.56
N ALA A 120 9.43 -16.98 2.23
CA ALA A 120 10.82 -17.40 2.45
C ALA A 120 11.14 -17.62 3.95
N THR A 121 10.63 -16.75 4.84
CA THR A 121 10.84 -16.93 6.29
C THR A 121 10.24 -18.23 6.82
N LYS A 122 9.12 -18.70 6.26
CA LYS A 122 8.48 -19.97 6.65
C LYS A 122 9.31 -21.21 6.31
N THR A 123 10.27 -21.10 5.38
CA THR A 123 11.16 -22.21 5.03
C THR A 123 12.24 -22.46 6.08
N GLY A 124 12.51 -21.52 6.98
CA GLY A 124 13.62 -21.56 7.94
C GLY A 124 15.00 -21.44 7.30
N ASN A 125 15.09 -21.22 5.98
CA ASN A 125 16.35 -21.10 5.24
C ASN A 125 16.81 -19.64 5.17
N LEU A 126 17.93 -19.34 5.85
CA LEU A 126 18.48 -17.99 5.95
C LEU A 126 18.84 -17.40 4.57
N ASP A 127 19.39 -18.19 3.65
CA ASP A 127 19.81 -17.66 2.33
C ASP A 127 18.59 -17.30 1.46
N SER A 128 17.51 -18.07 1.57
CA SER A 128 16.22 -17.73 0.95
C SER A 128 15.67 -16.41 1.53
N VAL A 129 15.77 -16.24 2.85
CA VAL A 129 15.35 -15.00 3.53
C VAL A 129 16.19 -13.79 3.07
N LYS A 130 17.52 -13.93 2.98
CA LYS A 130 18.43 -12.87 2.48
C LYS A 130 18.06 -12.44 1.07
N SER A 131 17.87 -13.41 0.16
CA SER A 131 17.51 -13.12 -1.23
C SER A 131 16.18 -12.38 -1.34
N ALA A 132 15.14 -12.88 -0.66
CA ALA A 132 13.82 -12.24 -0.66
C ALA A 132 13.85 -10.85 0.02
N PHE A 133 14.62 -10.68 1.10
CA PHE A 133 14.81 -9.38 1.75
C PHE A 133 15.45 -8.35 0.83
N GLN A 134 16.47 -8.72 0.06
CA GLN A 134 17.10 -7.84 -0.93
C GLN A 134 16.13 -7.41 -2.02
N ALA A 135 15.34 -8.35 -2.56
CA ALA A 135 14.34 -8.04 -3.58
C ALA A 135 13.28 -7.06 -3.05
N THR A 136 12.79 -7.30 -1.82
CA THR A 136 11.84 -6.41 -1.14
C THR A 136 12.44 -5.02 -0.93
N SER A 137 13.69 -4.92 -0.44
CA SER A 137 14.41 -3.65 -0.27
C SER A 137 14.52 -2.88 -1.58
N GLY A 138 14.83 -3.57 -2.68
CA GLY A 138 14.90 -2.98 -4.02
C GLY A 138 13.57 -2.38 -4.47
N SER A 139 12.45 -3.06 -4.20
CA SER A 139 11.12 -2.54 -4.52
C SER A 139 10.75 -1.31 -3.70
N CYS A 140 11.08 -1.31 -2.39
CA CYS A 140 10.89 -0.15 -1.53
C CYS A 140 11.69 1.06 -2.03
N LYS A 141 12.98 0.86 -2.33
CA LYS A 141 13.85 1.92 -2.85
C LYS A 141 13.32 2.49 -4.15
N SER A 142 12.97 1.63 -5.09
CA SER A 142 12.45 2.04 -6.41
C SER A 142 11.19 2.93 -6.31
N CYS A 143 10.28 2.62 -5.38
CA CYS A 143 9.11 3.44 -5.13
C CYS A 143 9.47 4.77 -4.46
N HIS A 144 10.38 4.74 -3.47
CA HIS A 144 10.81 5.95 -2.76
C HIS A 144 11.58 6.92 -3.65
N ASP A 145 12.39 6.44 -4.59
CA ASP A 145 13.13 7.29 -5.53
C ASP A 145 12.17 8.15 -6.38
N ASP A 146 11.06 7.56 -6.81
CA ASP A 146 10.07 8.26 -7.65
C ASP A 146 9.12 9.14 -6.82
N PHE A 147 8.62 8.62 -5.69
CA PHE A 147 7.41 9.13 -5.03
C PHE A 147 7.60 9.67 -3.61
N ARG A 148 8.81 9.65 -3.06
CA ARG A 148 9.11 10.16 -1.71
C ARG A 148 10.16 11.26 -1.75
N ALA A 149 9.86 12.41 -1.12
CA ALA A 149 10.84 13.48 -0.89
C ALA A 149 11.91 13.03 0.14
N GLN A 150 13.12 13.53 -0.02
CA GLN A 150 14.26 13.27 0.85
C GLN A 150 14.03 13.81 2.27
#